data_e36889ee02c8e9cf260aef5d8d2b8a88
#
_entry.id   e36889ee02c8e9cf260aef5d8d2b8a88
#
_cell.length_a   1.000
_cell.length_b   1.000
_cell.length_c   1.000
_cell.angle_alpha   90.00
_cell.angle_beta   90.00
_cell.angle_gamma   90.00
#
_symmetry.space_group_name_H-M   'P 1'
#
loop_
_entity.id
_entity.type
_entity.pdbx_description
1 polymer ?
#
loop_
_entity_poly.entity_id
_entity_poly.type
_entity_poly.pdbx_seq_one_letter_code
_entity_poly.pdbx_strand_id
1 'polypeptide(L)'
;MPHVYVSNALSGDIHVMQWADTGRLTLTSTCVVGAGPGPICISPMTERMYVAKRGEPNSLVCLQLDRTHGQLNLLYEMPLTARMCNLRIDRTGRFLLAVSYHSHSLTVCPLTPAQPAASNHTVMSTLRHPHAAVFSPDNRFVLVPCLGDDGVMVFGFDESRGQLTLHTQWQARAGSGPRHLCFHPEGQWLYLLNELDATLDVLAWDAAQGTLQHMQTLNTLPSGFTGKPWAADIHVSADGQFVYTCDRSSSTLAVFKADAQRGALTWLAHVPTELQPRSFALDVDGRHVLVAGQKSNHLGVFERDAQTGLLTFTQRLATGEEPGWVTCLA
;
A
#
# COMPACT_ATOMS: atom_id res chain seq x y z
N MET A 1 12.42 -14.16 -12.92
CA MET A 1 11.99 -12.84 -13.43
C MET A 1 10.99 -12.24 -12.45
N PRO A 2 10.95 -10.93 -12.28
CA PRO A 2 9.98 -10.29 -11.37
C PRO A 2 8.54 -10.54 -11.80
N HIS A 3 7.65 -10.75 -10.82
CA HIS A 3 6.24 -10.98 -11.05
C HIS A 3 5.41 -9.78 -10.52
N VAL A 4 4.29 -9.51 -11.19
CA VAL A 4 3.32 -8.49 -10.81
C VAL A 4 1.97 -9.15 -10.56
N TYR A 5 1.35 -8.82 -9.43
CA TYR A 5 0.05 -9.35 -9.02
C TYR A 5 -0.95 -8.20 -8.93
N VAL A 6 -2.08 -8.36 -9.61
CA VAL A 6 -3.16 -7.37 -9.62
C VAL A 6 -4.43 -8.03 -9.11
N SER A 7 -4.98 -7.58 -7.98
CA SER A 7 -6.27 -8.05 -7.48
C SER A 7 -7.42 -7.32 -8.15
N ASN A 8 -8.38 -8.06 -8.71
CA ASN A 8 -9.53 -7.58 -9.45
C ASN A 8 -10.80 -7.85 -8.64
N ALA A 9 -11.36 -6.81 -8.03
CA ALA A 9 -12.37 -6.97 -6.98
C ALA A 9 -13.69 -7.54 -7.50
N LEU A 10 -14.18 -7.12 -8.67
CA LEU A 10 -15.42 -7.63 -9.24
C LEU A 10 -15.24 -8.96 -9.96
N SER A 11 -14.11 -9.18 -10.66
CA SER A 11 -13.81 -10.47 -11.28
C SER A 11 -13.55 -11.57 -10.25
N GLY A 12 -13.15 -11.23 -9.02
CA GLY A 12 -12.88 -12.21 -7.97
C GLY A 12 -11.58 -12.97 -8.14
N ASP A 13 -10.60 -12.39 -8.81
CA ASP A 13 -9.35 -13.03 -9.18
C ASP A 13 -8.11 -12.17 -8.93
N ILE A 14 -6.95 -12.79 -9.09
CA ILE A 14 -5.65 -12.14 -9.13
C ILE A 14 -5.00 -12.47 -10.47
N HIS A 15 -4.72 -11.43 -11.27
CA HIS A 15 -3.88 -11.57 -12.44
C HIS A 15 -2.42 -11.66 -12.04
N VAL A 16 -1.73 -12.67 -12.56
CA VAL A 16 -0.27 -12.84 -12.44
C VAL A 16 0.35 -12.43 -13.75
N MET A 17 1.24 -11.47 -13.69
CA MET A 17 1.93 -10.93 -14.86
C MET A 17 3.44 -11.07 -14.70
N GLN A 18 4.17 -11.21 -15.81
CA GLN A 18 5.61 -11.36 -15.84
C GLN A 18 6.24 -10.52 -16.94
N TRP A 19 7.43 -10.00 -16.69
CA TRP A 19 8.22 -9.33 -17.72
C TRP A 19 8.76 -10.35 -18.70
N ALA A 20 8.47 -10.17 -20.00
CA ALA A 20 9.06 -10.95 -21.08
C ALA A 20 10.46 -10.42 -21.43
N ASP A 21 11.26 -11.21 -22.13
CA ASP A 21 12.60 -10.80 -22.60
C ASP A 21 12.55 -9.57 -23.54
N THR A 22 11.39 -9.31 -24.12
CA THR A 22 11.11 -8.12 -24.95
C THR A 22 10.99 -6.83 -24.15
N GLY A 23 11.06 -6.87 -22.81
CA GLY A 23 10.80 -5.74 -21.94
C GLY A 23 9.31 -5.37 -21.77
N ARG A 24 8.41 -6.26 -22.21
CA ARG A 24 6.95 -6.06 -22.05
C ARG A 24 6.39 -6.92 -20.93
N LEU A 25 5.46 -6.35 -20.19
CA LEU A 25 4.68 -7.09 -19.19
C LEU A 25 3.59 -7.90 -19.90
N THR A 26 3.42 -9.16 -19.51
CA THR A 26 2.42 -10.08 -20.09
C THR A 26 1.67 -10.83 -19.00
N LEU A 27 0.35 -11.06 -19.21
CA LEU A 27 -0.44 -11.94 -18.35
C LEU A 27 0.00 -13.39 -18.53
N THR A 28 0.41 -14.06 -17.46
CA THR A 28 0.85 -15.46 -17.48
C THR A 28 -0.17 -16.41 -16.90
N SER A 29 -0.90 -15.99 -15.88
CA SER A 29 -1.97 -16.80 -15.28
C SER A 29 -2.98 -15.95 -14.53
N THR A 30 -4.10 -16.57 -14.16
CA THR A 30 -5.16 -15.98 -13.34
C THR A 30 -5.47 -16.93 -12.19
N CYS A 31 -5.43 -16.42 -10.95
CA CYS A 31 -5.78 -17.17 -9.76
C CYS A 31 -7.15 -16.70 -9.25
N VAL A 32 -8.16 -17.56 -9.34
CA VAL A 32 -9.50 -17.27 -8.82
C VAL A 32 -9.51 -17.45 -7.31
N VAL A 33 -9.87 -16.40 -6.58
CA VAL A 33 -9.92 -16.39 -5.10
C VAL A 33 -11.32 -16.12 -4.55
N GLY A 34 -12.26 -15.81 -5.44
CA GLY A 34 -13.65 -15.48 -5.09
C GLY A 34 -13.88 -13.99 -4.84
N ALA A 35 -15.10 -13.63 -4.49
CA ALA A 35 -15.58 -12.24 -4.51
C ALA A 35 -14.74 -11.27 -3.66
N GLY A 36 -14.41 -10.13 -4.26
CA GLY A 36 -13.84 -8.97 -3.61
C GLY A 36 -12.41 -9.05 -3.13
N PRO A 37 -11.46 -9.69 -3.88
CA PRO A 37 -10.06 -9.57 -3.48
C PRO A 37 -9.64 -8.10 -3.42
N GLY A 38 -8.94 -7.75 -2.36
CA GLY A 38 -8.52 -6.38 -2.09
C GLY A 38 -7.01 -6.31 -1.85
N PRO A 39 -6.57 -5.81 -0.69
CA PRO A 39 -5.16 -5.68 -0.42
C PRO A 39 -4.45 -7.03 -0.39
N ILE A 40 -3.25 -7.02 -0.94
CA ILE A 40 -2.32 -8.15 -0.98
C ILE A 40 -1.11 -7.80 -0.13
N CYS A 41 -0.59 -8.76 0.63
CA CYS A 41 0.75 -8.69 1.18
C CYS A 41 1.48 -10.03 1.02
N ILE A 42 2.81 -9.96 0.81
CA ILE A 42 3.66 -11.13 0.62
C ILE A 42 4.55 -11.26 1.85
N SER A 43 4.65 -12.48 2.36
CA SER A 43 5.54 -12.76 3.50
C SER A 43 7.01 -12.55 3.11
N PRO A 44 7.78 -11.80 3.92
CA PRO A 44 9.22 -11.65 3.68
C PRO A 44 10.00 -12.92 3.99
N MET A 45 9.43 -13.85 4.78
CA MET A 45 10.12 -15.02 5.34
C MET A 45 9.66 -16.34 4.76
N THR A 46 8.52 -16.39 4.08
CA THR A 46 7.92 -17.61 3.57
C THR A 46 7.37 -17.41 2.15
N GLU A 47 7.17 -18.52 1.44
CA GLU A 47 6.50 -18.51 0.13
C GLU A 47 4.99 -18.41 0.26
N ARG A 48 4.52 -17.33 0.91
CA ARG A 48 3.10 -17.11 1.13
C ARG A 48 2.67 -15.70 0.75
N MET A 49 1.52 -15.64 0.11
CA MET A 49 0.80 -14.42 -0.19
C MET A 49 -0.53 -14.42 0.60
N TYR A 50 -0.85 -13.29 1.19
CA TYR A 50 -2.11 -13.09 1.90
C TYR A 50 -2.95 -12.05 1.19
N VAL A 51 -4.24 -12.35 1.03
CA VAL A 51 -5.21 -11.51 0.33
C VAL A 51 -6.44 -11.33 1.20
N ALA A 52 -6.82 -10.10 1.49
CA ALA A 52 -8.09 -9.85 2.16
C ALA A 52 -9.23 -9.82 1.12
N LYS A 53 -10.19 -10.70 1.27
CA LYS A 53 -11.45 -10.66 0.53
C LYS A 53 -12.44 -9.74 1.23
N ARG A 54 -13.12 -8.94 0.44
CA ARG A 54 -14.12 -7.95 0.89
C ARG A 54 -15.54 -8.30 0.47
N GLY A 55 -15.74 -9.50 -0.09
CA GLY A 55 -17.05 -10.12 -0.32
C GLY A 55 -17.56 -10.78 0.94
N GLU A 56 -18.86 -11.10 0.97
CA GLU A 56 -19.46 -11.83 2.10
C GLU A 56 -19.31 -13.35 1.91
N PRO A 57 -18.78 -14.07 2.92
CA PRO A 57 -18.14 -13.54 4.14
C PRO A 57 -16.77 -12.91 3.88
N ASN A 58 -16.42 -11.89 4.68
CA ASN A 58 -15.06 -11.34 4.65
C ASN A 58 -14.07 -12.40 5.12
N SER A 59 -12.94 -12.51 4.45
CA SER A 59 -11.94 -13.53 4.77
C SER A 59 -10.51 -13.12 4.41
N LEU A 60 -9.55 -13.80 5.03
CA LEU A 60 -8.14 -13.77 4.66
C LEU A 60 -7.82 -15.05 3.91
N VAL A 61 -7.44 -14.92 2.66
CA VAL A 61 -6.95 -16.02 1.82
C VAL A 61 -5.44 -16.11 1.95
N CYS A 62 -4.90 -17.29 2.23
CA CYS A 62 -3.49 -17.59 2.17
C CYS A 62 -3.20 -18.46 0.94
N LEU A 63 -2.29 -17.99 0.11
CA LEU A 63 -1.86 -18.65 -1.10
C LEU A 63 -0.39 -19.08 -0.96
N GLN A 64 -0.07 -20.29 -1.41
CA GLN A 64 1.31 -20.70 -1.70
C GLN A 64 1.78 -19.90 -2.91
N LEU A 65 2.92 -19.28 -2.79
CA LEU A 65 3.55 -18.47 -3.83
C LEU A 65 4.79 -19.21 -4.37
N ASP A 66 4.77 -19.61 -5.61
CA ASP A 66 5.96 -20.03 -6.31
C ASP A 66 6.72 -18.79 -6.79
N ARG A 67 7.81 -18.44 -6.12
CA ARG A 67 8.61 -17.24 -6.46
C ARG A 67 9.30 -17.36 -7.82
N THR A 68 9.52 -18.57 -8.30
CA THR A 68 10.21 -18.81 -9.59
C THR A 68 9.28 -18.60 -10.78
N HIS A 69 8.05 -19.14 -10.69
CA HIS A 69 7.09 -19.12 -11.80
C HIS A 69 5.93 -18.14 -11.55
N GLY A 70 5.85 -17.50 -10.38
CA GLY A 70 4.78 -16.59 -10.00
C GLY A 70 3.44 -17.25 -9.69
N GLN A 71 3.36 -18.60 -9.74
CA GLN A 71 2.11 -19.32 -9.55
C GLN A 71 1.57 -19.21 -8.14
N LEU A 72 0.24 -19.15 -8.04
CA LEU A 72 -0.49 -19.04 -6.78
C LEU A 72 -1.40 -20.27 -6.61
N ASN A 73 -1.31 -20.93 -5.45
CA ASN A 73 -2.15 -22.06 -5.09
C ASN A 73 -2.82 -21.82 -3.74
N LEU A 74 -4.13 -22.01 -3.63
CA LEU A 74 -4.86 -21.85 -2.38
C LEU A 74 -4.36 -22.83 -1.32
N LEU A 75 -3.92 -22.31 -0.18
CA LEU A 75 -3.60 -23.11 1.00
C LEU A 75 -4.78 -23.22 1.96
N TYR A 76 -5.30 -22.06 2.37
CA TYR A 76 -6.47 -21.97 3.25
C TYR A 76 -7.13 -20.61 3.16
N GLU A 77 -8.35 -20.56 3.66
CA GLU A 77 -9.12 -19.34 3.85
C GLU A 77 -9.61 -19.30 5.31
N MET A 78 -9.52 -18.13 5.94
CA MET A 78 -9.97 -17.94 7.30
C MET A 78 -10.90 -16.71 7.39
N PRO A 79 -11.96 -16.76 8.22
CA PRO A 79 -12.87 -15.64 8.34
C PRO A 79 -12.17 -14.42 8.95
N LEU A 80 -12.54 -13.25 8.47
CA LEU A 80 -12.18 -11.95 9.06
C LEU A 80 -13.44 -11.32 9.65
N THR A 81 -13.27 -10.63 10.76
CA THR A 81 -14.36 -9.94 11.45
C THR A 81 -14.87 -8.70 10.72
N ALA A 82 -14.10 -8.22 9.74
CA ALA A 82 -14.40 -6.97 9.05
C ALA A 82 -13.79 -6.94 7.63
N ARG A 83 -14.29 -6.01 6.82
CA ARG A 83 -13.79 -5.71 5.48
C ARG A 83 -12.48 -4.93 5.57
N MET A 84 -11.35 -5.54 5.21
CA MET A 84 -10.04 -4.92 5.32
C MET A 84 -9.71 -4.05 4.11
N CYS A 85 -9.03 -2.93 4.36
CA CYS A 85 -8.55 -2.01 3.34
C CYS A 85 -7.02 -2.01 3.17
N ASN A 86 -6.28 -2.55 4.15
CA ASN A 86 -4.83 -2.68 4.10
C ASN A 86 -4.38 -3.93 4.86
N LEU A 87 -3.30 -4.55 4.38
CA LEU A 87 -2.59 -5.65 5.02
C LEU A 87 -1.10 -5.34 5.08
N ARG A 88 -0.46 -5.66 6.20
CA ARG A 88 0.98 -5.53 6.36
C ARG A 88 1.52 -6.65 7.24
N ILE A 89 2.63 -7.27 6.83
CA ILE A 89 3.33 -8.28 7.63
C ILE A 89 4.57 -7.62 8.26
N ASP A 90 4.86 -7.99 9.51
CA ASP A 90 6.05 -7.54 10.21
C ASP A 90 7.32 -8.16 9.59
N ARG A 91 8.48 -7.59 9.87
CA ARG A 91 9.75 -8.04 9.29
C ARG A 91 10.12 -9.48 9.64
N THR A 92 9.60 -10.01 10.76
CA THR A 92 9.85 -11.41 11.18
C THR A 92 8.94 -12.41 10.50
N GLY A 93 7.92 -11.94 9.77
CA GLY A 93 6.92 -12.79 9.12
C GLY A 93 5.96 -13.49 10.07
N ARG A 94 5.93 -13.10 11.36
CA ARG A 94 5.13 -13.76 12.39
C ARG A 94 3.76 -13.14 12.63
N PHE A 95 3.59 -11.86 12.29
CA PHE A 95 2.36 -11.13 12.55
C PHE A 95 1.90 -10.36 11.30
N LEU A 96 0.61 -10.48 11.01
CA LEU A 96 -0.06 -9.71 9.98
C LEU A 96 -0.97 -8.68 10.64
N LEU A 97 -0.84 -7.44 10.23
CA LEU A 97 -1.76 -6.35 10.55
C LEU A 97 -2.82 -6.25 9.46
N ALA A 98 -4.08 -6.24 9.85
CA ALA A 98 -5.21 -6.04 8.95
C ALA A 98 -6.02 -4.83 9.41
N VAL A 99 -6.18 -3.84 8.53
CA VAL A 99 -6.82 -2.57 8.83
C VAL A 99 -8.20 -2.50 8.19
N SER A 100 -9.22 -2.14 8.97
CA SER A 100 -10.57 -1.92 8.49
C SER A 100 -11.03 -0.48 8.68
N TYR A 101 -11.23 0.21 7.55
CA TYR A 101 -11.78 1.57 7.50
C TYR A 101 -13.21 1.64 8.05
N HIS A 102 -14.08 0.75 7.58
CA HIS A 102 -15.51 0.78 7.93
C HIS A 102 -15.80 0.31 9.36
N SER A 103 -15.01 -0.63 9.86
CA SER A 103 -15.18 -1.18 11.22
C SER A 103 -14.29 -0.48 12.25
N HIS A 104 -13.59 0.59 11.84
CA HIS A 104 -12.76 1.39 12.75
C HIS A 104 -11.74 0.57 13.53
N SER A 105 -11.12 -0.42 12.88
CA SER A 105 -10.32 -1.43 13.60
C SER A 105 -8.97 -1.73 12.96
N LEU A 106 -8.03 -2.09 13.82
CA LEU A 106 -6.75 -2.69 13.49
C LEU A 106 -6.72 -4.08 14.14
N THR A 107 -6.51 -5.11 13.35
CA THR A 107 -6.43 -6.50 13.81
C THR A 107 -4.99 -7.00 13.70
N VAL A 108 -4.47 -7.63 14.75
CA VAL A 108 -3.18 -8.34 14.72
C VAL A 108 -3.46 -9.84 14.61
N CYS A 109 -3.00 -10.45 13.52
CA CYS A 109 -3.16 -11.88 13.25
C CYS A 109 -1.80 -12.57 13.38
N PRO A 110 -1.60 -13.49 14.34
CA PRO A 110 -0.41 -14.32 14.37
C PRO A 110 -0.37 -15.24 13.14
N LEU A 111 0.77 -15.27 12.46
CA LEU A 111 1.02 -16.15 11.32
C LEU A 111 1.78 -17.39 11.79
N THR A 112 1.19 -18.55 11.66
CA THR A 112 1.83 -19.84 12.01
C THR A 112 2.00 -20.69 10.74
N PRO A 113 2.95 -21.64 10.70
CA PRO A 113 3.06 -22.61 9.61
C PRO A 113 1.80 -23.47 9.43
N ALA A 114 1.13 -23.81 10.54
CA ALA A 114 -0.22 -24.37 10.54
C ALA A 114 -1.24 -23.23 10.33
N GLN A 115 -2.43 -23.58 9.84
CA GLN A 115 -3.53 -22.62 9.70
C GLN A 115 -3.70 -21.81 11.01
N PRO A 116 -3.67 -20.47 10.97
CA PRO A 116 -3.88 -19.67 12.17
C PRO A 116 -5.23 -20.02 12.78
N ALA A 117 -5.26 -20.25 14.08
CA ALA A 117 -6.53 -20.41 14.77
C ALA A 117 -7.32 -19.09 14.68
N ALA A 118 -8.53 -19.14 14.17
CA ALA A 118 -9.42 -17.97 14.02
C ALA A 118 -9.68 -17.21 15.34
N SER A 119 -9.33 -17.81 16.48
CA SER A 119 -9.54 -17.29 17.83
C SER A 119 -8.39 -16.42 18.40
N ASN A 120 -7.26 -16.29 17.72
CA ASN A 120 -6.07 -15.63 18.28
C ASN A 120 -5.84 -14.20 17.74
N HIS A 121 -6.89 -13.56 17.27
CA HIS A 121 -6.80 -12.20 16.77
C HIS A 121 -7.00 -11.18 17.89
N THR A 122 -6.11 -10.20 17.97
CA THR A 122 -6.33 -9.01 18.82
C THR A 122 -6.92 -7.90 17.96
N VAL A 123 -8.08 -7.39 18.34
CA VAL A 123 -8.76 -6.30 17.63
C VAL A 123 -8.73 -5.04 18.47
N MET A 124 -8.27 -3.94 17.87
CA MET A 124 -8.30 -2.60 18.45
C MET A 124 -9.36 -1.78 17.70
N SER A 125 -10.35 -1.24 18.42
CA SER A 125 -11.53 -0.56 17.85
C SER A 125 -11.66 0.91 18.29
N THR A 126 -10.58 1.53 18.79
CA THR A 126 -10.57 2.92 19.25
C THR A 126 -10.17 3.93 18.16
N LEU A 127 -9.92 3.45 16.95
CA LEU A 127 -9.47 4.24 15.80
C LEU A 127 -10.69 4.73 15.00
N ARG A 128 -10.61 5.92 14.40
CA ARG A 128 -11.67 6.41 13.49
C ARG A 128 -11.17 6.37 12.04
N HIS A 129 -11.75 5.47 11.24
CA HIS A 129 -11.40 5.28 9.82
C HIS A 129 -9.90 5.08 9.57
N PRO A 130 -9.22 4.13 10.27
CA PRO A 130 -7.84 3.79 9.96
C PRO A 130 -7.77 3.24 8.52
N HIS A 131 -6.73 3.61 7.76
CA HIS A 131 -6.68 3.19 6.36
C HIS A 131 -5.43 2.39 5.98
N ALA A 132 -4.37 2.50 6.73
CA ALA A 132 -3.14 1.71 6.56
C ALA A 132 -2.49 1.41 7.91
N ALA A 133 -1.54 0.48 7.91
CA ALA A 133 -0.61 0.28 9.01
C ALA A 133 0.79 0.05 8.43
N VAL A 134 1.79 0.72 8.97
CA VAL A 134 3.19 0.58 8.54
C VAL A 134 4.08 0.38 9.75
N PHE A 135 4.95 -0.63 9.70
CA PHE A 135 5.97 -0.82 10.71
C PHE A 135 7.10 0.21 10.54
N SER A 136 7.64 0.70 11.66
CA SER A 136 8.89 1.45 11.64
C SER A 136 10.05 0.57 11.12
N PRO A 137 11.12 1.16 10.55
CA PRO A 137 12.25 0.38 10.00
C PRO A 137 12.89 -0.59 10.99
N ASP A 138 12.89 -0.25 12.29
CA ASP A 138 13.40 -1.09 13.37
C ASP A 138 12.39 -2.09 13.95
N ASN A 139 11.14 -2.12 13.40
CA ASN A 139 10.03 -2.97 13.84
C ASN A 139 9.51 -2.71 15.27
N ARG A 140 9.92 -1.60 15.90
CA ARG A 140 9.52 -1.28 17.28
C ARG A 140 8.17 -0.55 17.36
N PHE A 141 7.74 0.06 16.27
CA PHE A 141 6.52 0.84 16.24
C PHE A 141 5.66 0.48 15.03
N VAL A 142 4.35 0.71 15.17
CA VAL A 142 3.37 0.65 14.08
C VAL A 142 2.69 2.01 13.98
N LEU A 143 2.71 2.58 12.79
CA LEU A 143 2.09 3.87 12.48
C LEU A 143 0.81 3.62 11.70
N VAL A 144 -0.30 4.22 12.17
CA VAL A 144 -1.64 4.01 11.61
C VAL A 144 -2.29 5.36 11.29
N PRO A 145 -2.33 5.77 10.02
CA PRO A 145 -3.06 6.95 9.62
C PRO A 145 -4.56 6.70 9.76
N CYS A 146 -5.23 7.60 10.47
CA CYS A 146 -6.65 7.55 10.78
C CYS A 146 -7.36 8.76 10.15
N LEU A 147 -8.08 8.51 9.06
CA LEU A 147 -8.74 9.55 8.28
C LEU A 147 -9.77 10.31 9.12
N GLY A 148 -10.53 9.60 9.97
CA GLY A 148 -11.57 10.19 10.79
C GLY A 148 -11.07 10.89 12.06
N ASP A 149 -9.80 10.68 12.44
CA ASP A 149 -9.15 11.35 13.56
C ASP A 149 -8.26 12.51 13.10
N ASP A 150 -8.13 12.71 11.78
CA ASP A 150 -7.14 13.63 11.19
C ASP A 150 -5.75 13.47 11.82
N GLY A 151 -5.28 12.22 11.98
CA GLY A 151 -4.04 11.98 12.69
C GLY A 151 -3.38 10.65 12.35
N VAL A 152 -2.16 10.49 12.89
CA VAL A 152 -1.41 9.23 12.83
C VAL A 152 -1.23 8.71 14.26
N MET A 153 -1.82 7.55 14.53
CA MET A 153 -1.60 6.85 15.81
C MET A 153 -0.30 6.07 15.72
N VAL A 154 0.54 6.19 16.73
CA VAL A 154 1.80 5.46 16.85
C VAL A 154 1.67 4.47 18.01
N PHE A 155 1.83 3.19 17.69
CA PHE A 155 1.80 2.10 18.67
C PHE A 155 3.20 1.54 18.87
N GLY A 156 3.60 1.29 20.12
CA GLY A 156 4.71 0.40 20.43
C GLY A 156 4.32 -1.04 20.05
N PHE A 157 5.22 -1.76 19.38
CA PHE A 157 5.03 -3.14 18.95
C PHE A 157 5.97 -4.10 19.68
N ASP A 158 5.40 -5.03 20.43
CA ASP A 158 6.14 -6.17 20.98
C ASP A 158 6.19 -7.29 19.93
N GLU A 159 7.30 -7.39 19.21
CA GLU A 159 7.47 -8.41 18.15
C GLU A 159 7.54 -9.85 18.70
N SER A 160 7.71 -10.05 20.03
CA SER A 160 7.69 -11.39 20.62
C SER A 160 6.29 -11.92 20.83
N ARG A 161 5.33 -11.04 21.10
CA ARG A 161 3.94 -11.35 21.44
C ARG A 161 2.93 -10.90 20.41
N GLY A 162 3.31 -10.03 19.46
CA GLY A 162 2.38 -9.38 18.53
C GLY A 162 1.44 -8.39 19.22
N GLN A 163 1.87 -7.77 20.30
CA GLN A 163 1.06 -6.83 21.06
C GLN A 163 1.35 -5.40 20.63
N LEU A 164 0.27 -4.63 20.52
CA LEU A 164 0.30 -3.19 20.24
C LEU A 164 -0.12 -2.43 21.49
N THR A 165 0.64 -1.40 21.86
CA THR A 165 0.30 -0.47 22.93
C THR A 165 0.34 0.94 22.37
N LEU A 166 -0.74 1.72 22.52
CA LEU A 166 -0.75 3.11 22.07
C LEU A 166 0.39 3.86 22.76
N HIS A 167 1.26 4.46 21.97
CA HIS A 167 2.43 5.19 22.43
C HIS A 167 2.22 6.70 22.36
N THR A 168 1.86 7.21 21.17
CA THR A 168 1.60 8.64 20.96
C THR A 168 0.66 8.84 19.75
N GLN A 169 0.27 10.08 19.53
CA GLN A 169 -0.52 10.51 18.38
C GLN A 169 0.12 11.77 17.79
N TRP A 170 0.21 11.83 16.48
CA TRP A 170 0.50 13.04 15.74
C TRP A 170 -0.79 13.57 15.10
N GLN A 171 -1.06 14.87 15.25
CA GLN A 171 -2.26 15.51 14.73
C GLN A 171 -1.96 16.19 13.39
N ALA A 172 -2.67 15.81 12.34
CA ALA A 172 -2.67 16.46 11.05
C ALA A 172 -3.59 17.69 11.06
N ARG A 173 -3.60 18.43 9.95
CA ARG A 173 -4.55 19.53 9.75
C ARG A 173 -5.98 18.97 9.70
N ALA A 174 -6.90 19.67 10.39
CA ALA A 174 -8.32 19.28 10.43
C ALA A 174 -8.91 19.17 9.02
N GLY A 175 -9.59 18.07 8.72
CA GLY A 175 -10.22 17.76 7.45
C GLY A 175 -9.26 17.28 6.36
N SER A 176 -7.98 17.03 6.66
CA SER A 176 -7.03 16.51 5.67
C SER A 176 -7.22 15.04 5.37
N GLY A 177 -7.61 14.23 6.36
CA GLY A 177 -7.88 12.80 6.21
C GLY A 177 -6.66 11.95 5.89
N PRO A 178 -5.74 11.74 6.84
CA PRO A 178 -4.58 10.86 6.69
C PRO A 178 -4.94 9.47 6.19
N ARG A 179 -4.32 9.01 5.10
CA ARG A 179 -4.72 7.76 4.44
C ARG A 179 -3.61 6.73 4.33
N HIS A 180 -2.60 7.01 3.56
CA HIS A 180 -1.45 6.13 3.35
C HIS A 180 -0.16 6.86 3.70
N LEU A 181 0.83 6.11 4.17
CA LEU A 181 2.14 6.63 4.51
C LEU A 181 3.23 5.64 4.15
N CYS A 182 4.43 6.15 3.90
CA CYS A 182 5.62 5.34 3.67
C CYS A 182 6.85 6.01 4.28
N PHE A 183 7.77 5.19 4.76
CA PHE A 183 9.08 5.66 5.20
C PHE A 183 10.01 5.89 3.99
N HIS A 184 10.84 6.89 4.09
CA HIS A 184 12.05 6.98 3.28
C HIS A 184 12.94 5.77 3.60
N PRO A 185 13.69 5.18 2.64
CA PRO A 185 14.53 3.99 2.90
C PRO A 185 15.55 4.17 4.04
N GLU A 186 16.06 5.38 4.26
CA GLU A 186 16.96 5.68 5.39
C GLU A 186 16.25 5.72 6.75
N GLY A 187 14.92 5.69 6.77
CA GLY A 187 14.13 5.57 8.00
C GLY A 187 14.00 6.85 8.84
N GLN A 188 14.55 7.98 8.40
CA GLN A 188 14.49 9.26 9.14
C GLN A 188 13.29 10.12 8.75
N TRP A 189 12.72 9.87 7.58
CA TRP A 189 11.62 10.64 7.01
C TRP A 189 10.42 9.76 6.73
N LEU A 190 9.24 10.32 6.89
CA LEU A 190 7.96 9.71 6.60
C LEU A 190 7.17 10.63 5.69
N TYR A 191 6.52 10.08 4.68
CA TYR A 191 5.64 10.79 3.77
C TYR A 191 4.22 10.31 3.97
N LEU A 192 3.32 11.24 4.29
CA LEU A 192 1.92 10.98 4.62
C LEU A 192 1.02 11.61 3.58
N LEU A 193 0.25 10.79 2.87
CA LEU A 193 -0.74 11.24 1.90
C LEU A 193 -2.11 11.39 2.56
N ASN A 194 -2.72 12.56 2.41
CA ASN A 194 -4.03 12.90 2.92
C ASN A 194 -5.08 12.75 1.82
N GLU A 195 -6.16 12.00 2.09
CA GLU A 195 -7.19 11.65 1.09
C GLU A 195 -8.09 12.84 0.74
N LEU A 196 -8.51 13.61 1.75
CA LEU A 196 -9.63 14.53 1.61
C LEU A 196 -9.28 15.89 1.01
N ASP A 197 -8.01 16.28 1.09
CA ASP A 197 -7.50 17.54 0.53
C ASP A 197 -6.33 17.35 -0.43
N ALA A 198 -5.95 16.09 -0.68
CA ALA A 198 -4.83 15.70 -1.54
C ALA A 198 -3.52 16.41 -1.20
N THR A 199 -3.25 16.59 0.09
CA THR A 199 -1.94 17.07 0.54
C THR A 199 -1.00 15.93 0.88
N LEU A 200 0.28 16.20 0.77
CA LEU A 200 1.39 15.33 1.13
C LEU A 200 2.20 16.00 2.24
N ASP A 201 2.19 15.44 3.43
CA ASP A 201 2.98 15.91 4.55
C ASP A 201 4.31 15.16 4.62
N VAL A 202 5.39 15.92 4.81
CA VAL A 202 6.72 15.41 5.13
C VAL A 202 6.90 15.50 6.64
N LEU A 203 7.21 14.37 7.25
CA LEU A 203 7.37 14.25 8.69
C LEU A 203 8.76 13.69 9.02
N ALA A 204 9.46 14.31 9.99
CA ALA A 204 10.65 13.72 10.58
C ALA A 204 10.24 12.64 11.59
N TRP A 205 10.93 11.51 11.58
CA TRP A 205 10.73 10.39 12.50
C TRP A 205 11.85 10.31 13.50
N ASP A 206 11.52 10.41 14.78
CA ASP A 206 12.44 10.09 15.87
C ASP A 206 12.25 8.62 16.28
N ALA A 207 13.13 7.75 15.82
CA ALA A 207 13.07 6.32 16.10
C ALA A 207 13.31 6.01 17.59
N ALA A 208 14.05 6.84 18.33
CA ALA A 208 14.32 6.63 19.75
C ALA A 208 13.08 6.92 20.59
N GLN A 209 12.37 8.00 20.26
CA GLN A 209 11.19 8.47 20.98
C GLN A 209 9.87 7.93 20.39
N GLY A 210 9.86 7.39 19.17
CA GLY A 210 8.63 6.98 18.48
C GLY A 210 7.71 8.16 18.16
N THR A 211 8.26 9.32 17.78
CA THR A 211 7.49 10.55 17.56
C THR A 211 7.66 11.10 16.16
N LEU A 212 6.66 11.87 15.72
CA LEU A 212 6.61 12.53 14.43
C LEU A 212 6.67 14.05 14.59
N GLN A 213 7.45 14.72 13.73
CA GLN A 213 7.51 16.18 13.66
C GLN A 213 7.23 16.63 12.24
N HIS A 214 6.25 17.54 12.07
CA HIS A 214 5.94 18.12 10.77
C HIS A 214 7.08 18.99 10.24
N MET A 215 7.35 18.85 8.95
CA MET A 215 8.39 19.60 8.25
C MET A 215 7.87 20.41 7.05
N GLN A 216 7.01 19.79 6.23
CA GLN A 216 6.55 20.38 4.98
C GLN A 216 5.17 19.83 4.61
N THR A 217 4.35 20.64 3.91
CA THR A 217 3.13 20.19 3.24
C THR A 217 3.13 20.65 1.78
N LEU A 218 2.78 19.73 0.86
CA LEU A 218 2.67 20.00 -0.57
C LEU A 218 1.28 19.59 -1.08
N ASN A 219 0.86 20.19 -2.20
CA ASN A 219 -0.31 19.76 -2.93
C ASN A 219 0.09 18.70 -3.97
N THR A 220 -0.74 17.65 -4.10
CA THR A 220 -0.50 16.57 -5.07
C THR A 220 -1.36 16.65 -6.31
N LEU A 221 -2.26 17.63 -6.41
CA LEU A 221 -3.15 17.81 -7.55
C LEU A 221 -2.54 18.70 -8.64
N PRO A 222 -2.90 18.47 -9.91
CA PRO A 222 -2.49 19.36 -11.00
C PRO A 222 -2.99 20.78 -10.77
N SER A 223 -2.19 21.77 -11.19
CA SER A 223 -2.61 23.17 -11.18
C SER A 223 -3.89 23.36 -11.98
N GLY A 224 -4.87 24.06 -11.40
CA GLY A 224 -6.17 24.29 -12.02
C GLY A 224 -7.16 23.13 -11.91
N PHE A 225 -6.84 22.05 -11.22
CA PHE A 225 -7.83 20.99 -10.94
C PHE A 225 -8.93 21.54 -10.01
N THR A 226 -10.19 21.42 -10.44
CA THR A 226 -11.37 21.95 -9.71
C THR A 226 -12.27 20.84 -9.14
N GLY A 227 -11.92 19.58 -9.37
CA GLY A 227 -12.66 18.44 -8.82
C GLY A 227 -12.45 18.28 -7.32
N LYS A 228 -13.27 17.43 -6.70
CA LYS A 228 -13.08 17.07 -5.28
C LYS A 228 -11.82 16.20 -5.15
N PRO A 229 -10.86 16.53 -4.26
CA PRO A 229 -9.70 15.70 -3.98
C PRO A 229 -10.10 14.29 -3.55
N TRP A 230 -9.33 13.29 -3.98
CA TRP A 230 -9.53 11.90 -3.58
C TRP A 230 -8.23 11.10 -3.69
N ALA A 231 -7.19 11.57 -3.03
CA ALA A 231 -5.87 10.94 -3.07
C ALA A 231 -5.91 9.50 -2.54
N ALA A 232 -5.04 8.63 -3.07
CA ALA A 232 -5.15 7.21 -2.77
C ALA A 232 -3.84 6.59 -2.27
N ASP A 233 -2.81 6.49 -3.06
CA ASP A 233 -1.62 5.68 -2.74
C ASP A 233 -0.34 6.49 -2.84
N ILE A 234 0.69 6.04 -2.13
CA ILE A 234 2.00 6.70 -2.06
C ILE A 234 3.11 5.67 -1.98
N HIS A 235 4.16 5.87 -2.76
CA HIS A 235 5.38 5.07 -2.72
C HIS A 235 6.63 5.93 -2.86
N VAL A 236 7.72 5.48 -2.23
CA VAL A 236 9.07 6.02 -2.40
C VAL A 236 9.87 5.06 -3.28
N SER A 237 10.67 5.57 -4.18
CA SER A 237 11.64 4.74 -4.92
C SER A 237 12.66 4.10 -3.97
N ALA A 238 13.15 2.91 -4.32
CA ALA A 238 14.08 2.16 -3.48
C ALA A 238 15.40 2.91 -3.19
N ASP A 239 15.78 3.82 -4.10
CA ASP A 239 16.93 4.70 -3.95
C ASP A 239 16.66 5.95 -3.07
N GLY A 240 15.41 6.10 -2.59
CA GLY A 240 14.98 7.24 -1.77
C GLY A 240 14.86 8.57 -2.51
N GLN A 241 15.19 8.63 -3.79
CA GLN A 241 15.30 9.92 -4.50
C GLN A 241 13.96 10.51 -4.94
N PHE A 242 12.91 9.67 -5.08
CA PHE A 242 11.63 10.13 -5.62
C PHE A 242 10.45 9.57 -4.84
N VAL A 243 9.41 10.40 -4.71
CA VAL A 243 8.12 10.05 -4.12
C VAL A 243 7.03 10.20 -5.17
N TYR A 244 6.15 9.22 -5.24
CA TYR A 244 5.02 9.17 -6.16
C TYR A 244 3.72 9.08 -5.37
N THR A 245 2.70 9.83 -5.79
CA THR A 245 1.34 9.75 -5.22
C THR A 245 0.33 9.65 -6.33
N CYS A 246 -0.82 9.02 -6.09
CA CYS A 246 -1.93 9.03 -7.04
C CYS A 246 -3.18 9.68 -6.45
N ASP A 247 -3.97 10.31 -7.32
CA ASP A 247 -5.28 10.84 -6.99
C ASP A 247 -6.34 10.27 -7.92
N ARG A 248 -7.43 9.74 -7.34
CA ARG A 248 -8.50 9.02 -8.05
C ARG A 248 -9.40 9.94 -8.88
N SER A 249 -9.61 11.16 -8.42
CA SER A 249 -10.49 12.13 -9.10
C SER A 249 -9.82 12.78 -10.29
N SER A 250 -8.56 13.16 -10.15
CA SER A 250 -7.78 13.72 -11.27
C SER A 250 -7.25 12.65 -12.23
N SER A 251 -7.21 11.38 -11.79
CA SER A 251 -6.58 10.27 -12.52
C SER A 251 -5.15 10.58 -12.92
N THR A 252 -4.36 11.07 -11.96
CA THR A 252 -2.94 11.42 -12.15
C THR A 252 -2.04 10.79 -11.11
N LEU A 253 -0.78 10.63 -11.47
CA LEU A 253 0.35 10.53 -10.55
C LEU A 253 1.01 11.89 -10.40
N ALA A 254 1.36 12.27 -9.17
CA ALA A 254 2.30 13.36 -8.91
C ALA A 254 3.67 12.79 -8.57
N VAL A 255 4.71 13.41 -9.11
CA VAL A 255 6.13 13.03 -8.97
C VAL A 255 6.85 14.10 -8.19
N PHE A 256 7.56 13.70 -7.15
CA PHE A 256 8.37 14.58 -6.32
C PHE A 256 9.81 14.07 -6.22
N LYS A 257 10.77 15.00 -6.20
CA LYS A 257 12.15 14.69 -5.86
C LYS A 257 12.36 14.88 -4.36
N ALA A 258 12.99 13.91 -3.71
CA ALA A 258 13.35 13.98 -2.30
C ALA A 258 14.78 14.49 -2.13
N ASP A 259 14.97 15.38 -1.16
CA ASP A 259 16.28 15.78 -0.66
C ASP A 259 16.74 14.74 0.37
N ALA A 260 17.78 13.97 0.04
CA ALA A 260 18.28 12.89 0.89
C ALA A 260 18.76 13.37 2.27
N GLN A 261 19.19 14.63 2.41
CA GLN A 261 19.70 15.16 3.69
C GLN A 261 18.61 15.73 4.59
N ARG A 262 17.52 16.23 3.99
CA ARG A 262 16.48 16.97 4.69
C ARG A 262 15.11 16.29 4.63
N GLY A 263 14.96 15.26 3.80
CA GLY A 263 13.68 14.62 3.53
C GLY A 263 12.66 15.49 2.80
N ALA A 264 12.99 16.77 2.56
CA ALA A 264 12.11 17.72 1.90
C ALA A 264 11.82 17.30 0.45
N LEU A 265 10.60 17.60 -0.01
CA LEU A 265 10.15 17.25 -1.35
C LEU A 265 10.06 18.48 -2.25
N THR A 266 10.42 18.31 -3.51
CA THR A 266 10.20 19.29 -4.58
C THR A 266 9.32 18.64 -5.64
N TRP A 267 8.19 19.27 -5.98
CA TRP A 267 7.33 18.81 -7.06
C TRP A 267 8.06 18.87 -8.41
N LEU A 268 7.89 17.82 -9.23
CA LEU A 268 8.48 17.74 -10.58
C LEU A 268 7.44 17.73 -11.68
N ALA A 269 6.44 16.85 -11.58
CA ALA A 269 5.49 16.64 -12.67
C ALA A 269 4.16 16.04 -12.17
N HIS A 270 3.12 16.18 -13.01
CA HIS A 270 1.92 15.36 -12.98
C HIS A 270 1.85 14.53 -14.27
N VAL A 271 1.49 13.27 -14.13
CA VAL A 271 1.41 12.30 -15.23
C VAL A 271 -0.01 11.75 -15.29
N PRO A 272 -0.75 11.90 -16.40
CA PRO A 272 -2.05 11.26 -16.57
C PRO A 272 -1.92 9.73 -16.51
N THR A 273 -2.89 9.08 -15.86
CA THR A 273 -2.91 7.63 -15.68
C THR A 273 -4.19 6.98 -16.18
N GLU A 274 -4.37 5.70 -15.85
CA GLU A 274 -5.64 5.00 -15.97
C GLU A 274 -6.71 5.63 -15.08
N LEU A 275 -8.00 5.44 -15.43
CA LEU A 275 -9.10 6.07 -14.70
C LEU A 275 -9.23 5.56 -13.27
N GLN A 276 -9.29 6.48 -12.33
CA GLN A 276 -9.46 6.22 -10.90
C GLN A 276 -8.37 5.30 -10.33
N PRO A 277 -7.08 5.73 -10.35
CA PRO A 277 -5.97 4.95 -9.83
C PRO A 277 -6.11 4.84 -8.29
N ARG A 278 -6.42 3.63 -7.81
CA ARG A 278 -6.56 3.37 -6.36
C ARG A 278 -5.28 2.86 -5.73
N SER A 279 -4.49 2.12 -6.48
CA SER A 279 -3.22 1.54 -6.08
C SER A 279 -2.26 1.53 -7.25
N PHE A 280 -0.99 1.70 -6.95
CA PHE A 280 0.11 1.52 -7.89
C PHE A 280 1.29 0.87 -7.16
N ALA A 281 2.28 0.42 -7.90
CA ALA A 281 3.52 -0.11 -7.33
C ALA A 281 4.71 0.32 -8.19
N LEU A 282 5.88 0.44 -7.57
CA LEU A 282 7.15 0.38 -8.29
C LEU A 282 7.55 -1.07 -8.43
N ASP A 283 8.12 -1.45 -9.58
CA ASP A 283 8.71 -2.76 -9.72
C ASP A 283 9.98 -2.89 -8.86
N VAL A 284 10.46 -4.11 -8.71
CA VAL A 284 11.55 -4.42 -7.79
C VAL A 284 12.84 -3.71 -8.16
N ASP A 285 13.09 -3.56 -9.47
CA ASP A 285 14.29 -2.89 -9.98
C ASP A 285 14.14 -1.35 -9.97
N GLY A 286 12.97 -0.85 -9.61
CA GLY A 286 12.65 0.58 -9.61
C GLY A 286 12.62 1.22 -11.00
N ARG A 287 12.51 0.40 -12.06
CA ARG A 287 12.49 0.87 -13.47
C ARG A 287 11.12 1.24 -13.97
N HIS A 288 10.07 0.67 -13.36
CA HIS A 288 8.71 0.87 -13.81
C HIS A 288 7.78 1.23 -12.65
N VAL A 289 6.76 2.01 -12.99
CA VAL A 289 5.58 2.28 -12.15
C VAL A 289 4.37 1.66 -12.82
N LEU A 290 3.63 0.84 -12.06
CA LEU A 290 2.48 0.07 -12.51
C LEU A 290 1.23 0.61 -11.83
N VAL A 291 0.27 1.14 -12.58
CA VAL A 291 -0.90 1.85 -12.06
C VAL A 291 -2.18 1.13 -12.42
N ALA A 292 -2.92 0.66 -11.42
CA ALA A 292 -4.22 0.02 -11.61
C ALA A 292 -5.35 1.05 -11.66
N GLY A 293 -6.01 1.16 -12.81
CA GLY A 293 -7.18 2.01 -13.02
C GLY A 293 -8.47 1.29 -12.69
N GLN A 294 -9.03 1.57 -11.52
CA GLN A 294 -10.21 0.89 -11.00
C GLN A 294 -11.43 0.99 -11.92
N LYS A 295 -11.58 2.09 -12.66
CA LYS A 295 -12.69 2.34 -13.58
C LYS A 295 -12.37 2.03 -15.03
N SER A 296 -11.11 1.95 -15.39
CA SER A 296 -10.71 1.58 -16.76
C SER A 296 -10.50 0.08 -16.95
N ASN A 297 -10.40 -0.71 -15.87
CA ASN A 297 -10.09 -2.14 -15.91
C ASN A 297 -8.78 -2.42 -16.66
N HIS A 298 -7.79 -1.55 -16.46
CA HIS A 298 -6.48 -1.66 -17.09
C HIS A 298 -5.36 -1.38 -16.09
N LEU A 299 -4.21 -1.95 -16.39
CA LEU A 299 -2.93 -1.64 -15.77
C LEU A 299 -2.12 -0.77 -16.74
N GLY A 300 -1.80 0.45 -16.35
CA GLY A 300 -0.85 1.31 -17.05
C GLY A 300 0.57 1.03 -16.59
N VAL A 301 1.51 0.89 -17.52
CA VAL A 301 2.93 0.69 -17.23
C VAL A 301 3.69 1.93 -17.69
N PHE A 302 4.49 2.47 -16.78
CA PHE A 302 5.32 3.64 -17.02
C PHE A 302 6.78 3.28 -16.78
N GLU A 303 7.65 3.61 -17.73
CA GLU A 303 9.09 3.57 -17.51
C GLU A 303 9.52 4.76 -16.66
N ARG A 304 10.33 4.51 -15.64
CA ARG A 304 10.87 5.53 -14.75
C ARG A 304 12.32 5.85 -15.14
N ASP A 305 12.60 7.09 -15.46
CA ASP A 305 13.96 7.58 -15.57
C ASP A 305 14.62 7.61 -14.18
N ALA A 306 15.72 6.89 -14.02
CA ALA A 306 16.38 6.74 -12.71
C ALA A 306 17.03 8.04 -12.21
N GLN A 307 17.37 8.98 -13.09
CA GLN A 307 18.05 10.24 -12.73
C GLN A 307 17.08 11.38 -12.45
N THR A 308 15.98 11.42 -13.19
CA THR A 308 15.00 12.50 -13.10
C THR A 308 13.73 12.11 -12.36
N GLY A 309 13.45 10.80 -12.18
CA GLY A 309 12.22 10.27 -11.60
C GLY A 309 11.00 10.41 -12.50
N LEU A 310 11.14 11.02 -13.66
CA LEU A 310 10.03 11.25 -14.58
C LEU A 310 9.54 9.94 -15.20
N LEU A 311 8.24 9.91 -15.51
CA LEU A 311 7.55 8.72 -15.98
C LEU A 311 7.14 8.87 -17.44
N THR A 312 7.43 7.85 -18.25
CA THR A 312 7.00 7.73 -19.64
C THR A 312 6.07 6.54 -19.78
N PHE A 313 4.85 6.77 -20.28
CA PHE A 313 3.91 5.68 -20.54
C PHE A 313 4.42 4.75 -21.65
N THR A 314 4.46 3.44 -21.38
CA THR A 314 5.02 2.45 -22.29
C THR A 314 4.05 1.36 -22.69
N GLN A 315 3.10 0.99 -21.79
CA GLN A 315 2.20 -0.11 -22.08
C GLN A 315 0.88 0.03 -21.31
N ARG A 316 -0.18 -0.49 -21.92
CA ARG A 316 -1.51 -0.67 -21.33
C ARG A 316 -1.92 -2.13 -21.43
N LEU A 317 -2.33 -2.75 -20.29
CA LEU A 317 -2.80 -4.12 -20.26
C LEU A 317 -4.23 -4.17 -19.70
N ALA A 318 -5.08 -4.99 -20.31
CA ALA A 318 -6.36 -5.30 -19.71
C ALA A 318 -6.16 -6.13 -18.43
N THR A 319 -6.94 -5.81 -17.42
CA THR A 319 -7.04 -6.57 -16.16
C THR A 319 -8.40 -7.24 -16.05
N GLY A 320 -8.70 -7.87 -14.92
CA GLY A 320 -10.07 -8.14 -14.54
C GLY A 320 -10.80 -6.84 -14.13
N GLU A 321 -12.04 -6.96 -13.70
CA GLU A 321 -12.90 -5.84 -13.34
C GLU A 321 -12.56 -5.29 -11.93
N GLU A 322 -12.55 -3.96 -11.82
CA GLU A 322 -12.17 -3.21 -10.60
C GLU A 322 -10.79 -3.59 -10.03
N PRO A 323 -9.69 -3.45 -10.80
CA PRO A 323 -8.37 -3.66 -10.25
C PRO A 323 -8.12 -2.67 -9.11
N GLY A 324 -7.88 -3.18 -7.90
CA GLY A 324 -7.84 -2.37 -6.67
C GLY A 324 -6.52 -2.40 -5.91
N TRP A 325 -5.62 -3.32 -6.27
CA TRP A 325 -4.32 -3.46 -5.63
C TRP A 325 -3.28 -4.01 -6.59
N VAL A 326 -2.07 -3.45 -6.55
CA VAL A 326 -0.90 -3.92 -7.32
C VAL A 326 0.23 -4.27 -6.35
N THR A 327 0.90 -5.38 -6.56
CA THR A 327 2.07 -5.80 -5.78
C THR A 327 3.11 -6.42 -6.72
N CYS A 328 4.38 -6.05 -6.54
CA CYS A 328 5.50 -6.60 -7.28
C CYS A 328 6.34 -7.53 -6.39
N LEU A 329 6.89 -8.58 -6.98
CA LEU A 329 7.75 -9.55 -6.34
C LEU A 329 9.00 -9.76 -7.18
N ALA A 330 10.17 -9.83 -6.48
CA ALA A 330 11.46 -10.19 -7.06
C ALA A 330 11.58 -11.70 -7.31
#